data_881303335b2dd58aeec342858a39dd13
#
_entry.id   881303335b2dd58aeec342858a39dd13
#
_cell.length_a   1.000
_cell.length_b   1.000
_cell.length_c   1.000
_cell.angle_alpha   90.00
_cell.angle_beta   90.00
_cell.angle_gamma   90.00
#
_symmetry.space_group_name_H-M   'P 1'
#
loop_
_entity.id
_entity.type
_entity.pdbx_description
1 polymer ?
#
loop_
_entity_poly.entity_id
_entity_poly.type
_entity_poly.pdbx_seq_one_letter_code
_entity_poly.pdbx_strand_id
1 'polypeptide(L)'
;MNRNWVYSLFALWIVCSFACTQPKPVANVDVQKENFVFSIKGTDTLSLDKYELPSISPASKKPVMIFAFGGGFKGGDKADKGYIPYFEFLARNGFVVVSTDYRTTLKNLDPSKVSSPMDFIAALQHAIDTAVEDFYDATGFVINQSSDWNIDVEQIVASGSSAGAITVLQAEY
;
A
#
# COMPACT_ATOMS: atom_id res chain seq x y z
N MET A 1 76.29 31.95 -20.19
CA MET A 1 75.95 31.56 -18.83
C MET A 1 74.45 31.29 -18.77
N ASN A 2 74.10 30.00 -18.87
CA ASN A 2 72.73 29.52 -18.99
C ASN A 2 72.22 29.07 -17.64
N ARG A 3 71.10 29.62 -17.21
CA ARG A 3 70.40 29.14 -16.01
C ARG A 3 69.01 28.74 -16.39
N ASN A 4 68.82 27.42 -16.56
CA ASN A 4 67.52 26.75 -16.81
C ASN A 4 66.72 26.74 -15.50
N TRP A 5 65.56 27.34 -15.49
CA TRP A 5 64.57 27.21 -14.45
C TRP A 5 63.65 26.08 -14.83
N VAL A 6 63.71 24.98 -14.07
CA VAL A 6 62.79 23.87 -14.19
C VAL A 6 61.61 24.18 -13.26
N TYR A 7 60.42 24.44 -13.82
CA TYR A 7 59.18 24.56 -13.05
C TYR A 7 58.64 23.14 -12.85
N SER A 8 58.75 22.63 -11.59
CA SER A 8 58.02 21.43 -11.15
C SER A 8 56.55 21.82 -10.87
N LEU A 9 55.68 21.42 -11.77
CA LEU A 9 54.22 21.44 -11.54
C LEU A 9 53.84 20.25 -10.66
N PHE A 10 53.64 20.55 -9.37
CA PHE A 10 52.94 19.62 -8.47
C PHE A 10 51.46 19.66 -8.77
N ALA A 11 50.98 18.72 -9.56
CA ALA A 11 49.54 18.49 -9.73
C ALA A 11 48.98 17.84 -8.45
N LEU A 12 48.36 18.65 -7.61
CA LEU A 12 47.63 18.20 -6.41
C LEU A 12 46.33 17.51 -6.85
N TRP A 13 46.34 16.16 -6.92
CA TRP A 13 45.14 15.35 -7.13
C TRP A 13 44.33 15.34 -5.83
N ILE A 14 43.31 16.21 -5.75
CA ILE A 14 42.28 16.10 -4.71
C ILE A 14 41.35 14.98 -5.10
N VAL A 15 41.59 13.77 -4.58
CA VAL A 15 40.66 12.67 -4.65
C VAL A 15 39.52 12.99 -3.67
N CYS A 16 38.46 13.60 -4.17
CA CYS A 16 37.19 13.67 -3.44
C CYS A 16 36.63 12.24 -3.31
N SER A 17 37.02 11.57 -2.21
CA SER A 17 36.37 10.33 -1.80
C SER A 17 34.96 10.67 -1.33
N PHE A 18 34.00 10.67 -2.24
CA PHE A 18 32.60 10.53 -1.89
C PHE A 18 32.46 9.16 -1.22
N ALA A 19 32.62 9.12 0.08
CA ALA A 19 32.21 7.99 0.88
C ALA A 19 30.68 7.91 0.76
N CYS A 20 30.22 7.17 -0.23
CA CYS A 20 28.84 6.71 -0.27
C CYS A 20 28.69 5.83 0.97
N THR A 21 28.25 6.42 2.10
CA THR A 21 27.89 5.66 3.29
C THR A 21 26.71 4.80 2.89
N GLN A 22 26.98 3.53 2.57
CA GLN A 22 25.95 2.52 2.44
C GLN A 22 25.15 2.56 3.74
N PRO A 23 23.81 2.68 3.66
CA PRO A 23 23.00 2.60 4.87
C PRO A 23 23.33 1.26 5.54
N LYS A 24 23.70 1.31 6.84
CA LYS A 24 23.91 0.10 7.63
C LYS A 24 22.71 -0.80 7.42
N PRO A 25 22.88 -2.11 7.18
CA PRO A 25 21.78 -3.04 7.16
C PRO A 25 21.02 -2.86 8.48
N VAL A 26 19.78 -2.40 8.37
CA VAL A 26 18.87 -2.30 9.50
C VAL A 26 18.83 -3.70 10.11
N ALA A 27 19.14 -3.81 11.40
CA ALA A 27 19.03 -5.06 12.14
C ALA A 27 17.70 -5.73 11.72
N ASN A 28 17.69 -7.05 11.66
CA ASN A 28 16.60 -7.87 11.16
C ASN A 28 15.32 -7.63 11.99
N VAL A 29 14.70 -6.45 11.78
CA VAL A 29 13.45 -6.04 12.43
C VAL A 29 12.33 -6.58 11.55
N ASP A 30 11.49 -7.42 12.15
CA ASP A 30 10.37 -8.00 11.43
C ASP A 30 9.25 -6.97 11.21
N VAL A 31 8.63 -7.04 10.05
CA VAL A 31 7.43 -6.25 9.76
C VAL A 31 6.32 -6.71 10.69
N GLN A 32 5.74 -5.77 11.41
CA GLN A 32 4.61 -6.05 12.30
C GLN A 32 3.31 -6.01 11.50
N LYS A 33 2.40 -6.92 11.85
CA LYS A 33 1.05 -7.00 11.31
C LYS A 33 0.04 -6.81 12.44
N GLU A 34 -0.89 -5.89 12.26
CA GLU A 34 -2.02 -5.65 13.17
C GLU A 34 -3.32 -5.65 12.38
N ASN A 35 -4.42 -6.13 13.00
CA ASN A 35 -5.75 -6.16 12.39
C ASN A 35 -6.68 -5.16 13.10
N PHE A 36 -7.47 -4.42 12.32
CA PHE A 36 -8.44 -3.45 12.80
C PHE A 36 -9.78 -3.64 12.12
N VAL A 37 -10.86 -3.63 12.88
CA VAL A 37 -12.23 -3.55 12.33
C VAL A 37 -12.53 -2.09 12.03
N PHE A 38 -12.90 -1.79 10.77
CA PHE A 38 -13.19 -0.42 10.37
C PHE A 38 -14.69 -0.18 10.09
N SER A 39 -15.46 -1.22 9.76
CA SER A 39 -16.88 -1.08 9.46
C SER A 39 -17.66 -2.35 9.77
N ILE A 40 -18.95 -2.22 10.11
CA ILE A 40 -19.90 -3.32 10.24
C ILE A 40 -21.11 -2.97 9.38
N LYS A 41 -21.37 -3.76 8.34
CA LYS A 41 -22.44 -3.58 7.36
C LYS A 41 -23.43 -4.74 7.44
N GLY A 42 -24.46 -4.60 8.27
CA GLY A 42 -25.39 -5.68 8.55
C GLY A 42 -24.71 -6.85 9.24
N THR A 43 -24.53 -7.99 8.56
CA THR A 43 -23.84 -9.18 9.07
C THR A 43 -22.36 -9.20 8.73
N ASP A 44 -21.89 -8.31 7.85
CA ASP A 44 -20.51 -8.27 7.40
C ASP A 44 -19.66 -7.39 8.33
N THR A 45 -18.61 -7.99 8.88
CA THR A 45 -17.58 -7.27 9.63
C THR A 45 -16.38 -7.06 8.72
N LEU A 46 -16.09 -5.81 8.40
CA LEU A 46 -14.99 -5.43 7.53
C LEU A 46 -13.79 -5.01 8.36
N SER A 47 -12.65 -5.60 8.07
CA SER A 47 -11.39 -5.32 8.77
C SER A 47 -10.26 -5.05 7.77
N LEU A 48 -9.21 -4.46 8.27
CA LEU A 48 -7.98 -4.24 7.52
C LEU A 48 -6.78 -4.78 8.29
N ASP A 49 -5.75 -5.16 7.55
CA ASP A 49 -4.46 -5.55 8.09
C ASP A 49 -3.45 -4.42 7.82
N LYS A 50 -2.86 -3.89 8.88
CA LYS A 50 -1.78 -2.91 8.80
C LYS A 50 -0.44 -3.62 8.89
N TYR A 51 0.47 -3.34 7.97
CA TYR A 51 1.85 -3.81 7.98
C TYR A 51 2.79 -2.61 8.08
N GLU A 52 3.68 -2.64 9.05
CA GLU A 52 4.70 -1.60 9.18
C GLU A 52 5.99 -2.14 9.79
N LEU A 53 7.09 -1.47 9.51
CA LEU A 53 8.33 -1.68 10.25
C LEU A 53 8.30 -0.81 11.49
N PRO A 54 8.48 -1.37 12.71
CA PRO A 54 8.55 -0.59 13.94
C PRO A 54 9.59 0.52 13.83
N SER A 55 9.18 1.76 14.06
CA SER A 55 10.08 2.90 14.03
C SER A 55 10.68 3.14 15.39
N ILE A 56 12.00 3.20 15.48
CA ILE A 56 12.73 3.51 16.72
C ILE A 56 12.61 4.99 17.05
N SER A 57 12.32 5.84 16.05
CA SER A 57 12.07 7.28 16.23
C SER A 57 11.26 7.81 15.04
N PRO A 58 10.06 8.32 15.27
CA PRO A 58 9.25 8.89 14.18
C PRO A 58 9.75 10.30 13.85
N ALA A 59 10.83 10.40 13.07
CA ALA A 59 11.36 11.71 12.66
C ALA A 59 10.50 12.39 11.57
N SER A 60 9.70 11.62 10.84
CA SER A 60 8.80 12.11 9.78
C SER A 60 7.57 11.22 9.68
N LYS A 61 6.48 11.80 9.18
CA LYS A 61 5.28 11.03 8.82
C LYS A 61 5.60 10.08 7.68
N LYS A 62 4.93 8.92 7.66
CA LYS A 62 5.14 7.86 6.66
C LYS A 62 4.08 7.96 5.57
N PRO A 63 4.42 7.71 4.30
CA PRO A 63 3.44 7.47 3.27
C PRO A 63 2.64 6.21 3.59
N VAL A 64 1.37 6.16 3.17
CA VAL A 64 0.53 4.98 3.35
C VAL A 64 0.06 4.43 2.00
N MET A 65 0.11 3.12 1.83
CA MET A 65 -0.48 2.42 0.70
C MET A 65 -1.69 1.62 1.19
N ILE A 66 -2.86 1.85 0.57
CA ILE A 66 -4.10 1.12 0.83
C ILE A 66 -4.35 0.19 -0.34
N PHE A 67 -4.45 -1.11 -0.05
CA PHE A 67 -4.56 -2.17 -1.05
C PHE A 67 -5.89 -2.90 -0.97
N ALA A 68 -6.55 -3.04 -2.13
CA ALA A 68 -7.72 -3.88 -2.33
C ALA A 68 -7.35 -5.17 -3.09
N PHE A 69 -7.73 -6.32 -2.54
CA PHE A 69 -7.42 -7.63 -3.12
C PHE A 69 -8.23 -7.95 -4.39
N GLY A 70 -7.77 -8.92 -5.17
CA GLY A 70 -8.48 -9.48 -6.32
C GLY A 70 -9.38 -10.64 -5.92
N GLY A 71 -10.28 -11.04 -6.82
CA GLY A 71 -11.15 -12.20 -6.62
C GLY A 71 -12.50 -12.09 -7.34
N GLY A 72 -12.61 -11.19 -8.33
CA GLY A 72 -13.78 -11.06 -9.20
C GLY A 72 -15.06 -10.66 -8.47
N PHE A 73 -14.96 -9.99 -7.33
CA PHE A 73 -16.06 -9.63 -6.42
C PHE A 73 -16.83 -10.86 -5.88
N LYS A 74 -16.24 -12.05 -6.01
CA LYS A 74 -16.82 -13.33 -5.55
C LYS A 74 -16.11 -13.87 -4.31
N GLY A 75 -14.92 -13.43 -4.05
CA GLY A 75 -14.07 -13.88 -2.96
C GLY A 75 -12.73 -13.16 -2.99
N GLY A 76 -11.75 -13.72 -2.30
CA GLY A 76 -10.44 -13.15 -2.08
C GLY A 76 -10.17 -12.96 -0.60
N ASP A 77 -8.95 -12.56 -0.29
CA ASP A 77 -8.50 -12.37 1.09
C ASP A 77 -7.45 -11.25 1.13
N LYS A 78 -7.64 -10.27 2.01
CA LYS A 78 -6.67 -9.23 2.27
C LYS A 78 -5.32 -9.77 2.78
N ALA A 79 -5.34 -10.97 3.37
CA ALA A 79 -4.17 -11.67 3.91
C ALA A 79 -3.66 -12.80 2.98
N ASP A 80 -4.03 -12.78 1.68
CA ASP A 80 -3.53 -13.78 0.74
C ASP A 80 -2.00 -13.77 0.70
N LYS A 81 -1.42 -14.97 0.83
CA LYS A 81 0.04 -15.18 0.90
C LYS A 81 0.79 -14.64 -0.32
N GLY A 82 0.13 -14.52 -1.47
CA GLY A 82 0.71 -13.96 -2.69
C GLY A 82 1.01 -12.46 -2.58
N TYR A 83 0.28 -11.72 -1.74
CA TYR A 83 0.49 -10.28 -1.54
C TYR A 83 1.47 -9.94 -0.41
N ILE A 84 1.63 -10.81 0.59
CA ILE A 84 2.43 -10.53 1.79
C ILE A 84 3.86 -10.09 1.46
N PRO A 85 4.61 -10.73 0.55
CA PRO A 85 5.98 -10.28 0.19
C PRO A 85 6.02 -8.85 -0.35
N TYR A 86 4.98 -8.44 -1.08
CA TYR A 86 4.85 -7.06 -1.59
C TYR A 86 4.58 -6.08 -0.46
N PHE A 87 3.70 -6.41 0.49
CA PHE A 87 3.41 -5.58 1.64
C PHE A 87 4.64 -5.40 2.53
N GLU A 88 5.36 -6.48 2.81
CA GLU A 88 6.59 -6.44 3.60
C GLU A 88 7.69 -5.64 2.91
N PHE A 89 7.82 -5.77 1.58
CA PHE A 89 8.77 -4.99 0.80
C PHE A 89 8.50 -3.48 0.97
N LEU A 90 7.25 -3.03 0.83
CA LEU A 90 6.89 -1.62 0.99
C LEU A 90 7.08 -1.16 2.43
N ALA A 91 6.70 -1.96 3.42
CA ALA A 91 6.87 -1.63 4.83
C ALA A 91 8.37 -1.45 5.18
N ARG A 92 9.25 -2.30 4.63
CA ARG A 92 10.72 -2.16 4.78
C ARG A 92 11.28 -0.94 4.06
N ASN A 93 10.55 -0.38 3.10
CA ASN A 93 10.88 0.86 2.40
C ASN A 93 10.18 2.10 2.98
N GLY A 94 9.65 2.00 4.20
CA GLY A 94 9.16 3.13 4.98
C GLY A 94 7.68 3.46 4.81
N PHE A 95 6.92 2.64 4.09
CA PHE A 95 5.46 2.78 4.01
C PHE A 95 4.77 2.16 5.22
N VAL A 96 3.63 2.73 5.60
CA VAL A 96 2.57 1.98 6.25
C VAL A 96 1.74 1.33 5.16
N VAL A 97 1.54 0.02 5.23
CA VAL A 97 0.76 -0.71 4.22
C VAL A 97 -0.52 -1.21 4.87
N VAL A 98 -1.64 -0.94 4.23
CA VAL A 98 -2.96 -1.36 4.68
C VAL A 98 -3.60 -2.24 3.61
N SER A 99 -3.91 -3.48 3.93
CA SER A 99 -4.70 -4.36 3.07
C SER A 99 -6.11 -4.48 3.63
N THR A 100 -7.12 -4.10 2.85
CA THR A 100 -8.49 -3.95 3.35
C THR A 100 -9.44 -5.03 2.83
N ASP A 101 -10.42 -5.40 3.67
CA ASP A 101 -11.61 -6.11 3.23
C ASP A 101 -12.52 -5.17 2.42
N TYR A 102 -13.33 -5.77 1.58
CA TYR A 102 -14.53 -5.19 0.97
C TYR A 102 -15.56 -6.30 0.72
N ARG A 103 -16.85 -5.96 0.66
CA ARG A 103 -17.92 -6.94 0.45
C ARG A 103 -17.86 -7.53 -0.96
N THR A 104 -17.79 -8.84 -1.05
CA THR A 104 -17.73 -9.61 -2.30
C THR A 104 -19.13 -10.08 -2.70
N THR A 105 -19.99 -9.15 -3.14
CA THR A 105 -21.45 -9.40 -3.30
C THR A 105 -21.80 -10.42 -4.38
N LEU A 106 -20.92 -10.62 -5.38
CA LEU A 106 -21.13 -11.68 -6.39
C LEU A 106 -20.92 -13.09 -5.86
N LYS A 107 -20.42 -13.27 -4.63
CA LYS A 107 -20.28 -14.58 -4.00
C LYS A 107 -21.62 -15.29 -3.86
N ASN A 108 -22.67 -14.52 -3.56
CA ASN A 108 -24.00 -15.03 -3.30
C ASN A 108 -24.97 -14.72 -4.47
N LEU A 109 -24.43 -14.43 -5.65
CA LEU A 109 -25.26 -14.21 -6.83
C LEU A 109 -26.01 -15.48 -7.19
N ASP A 110 -27.33 -15.41 -7.14
CA ASP A 110 -28.22 -16.52 -7.54
C ASP A 110 -28.25 -16.61 -9.07
N PRO A 111 -27.75 -17.71 -9.68
CA PRO A 111 -27.73 -17.86 -11.14
C PRO A 111 -29.12 -17.81 -11.75
N SER A 112 -30.17 -18.16 -11.02
CA SER A 112 -31.56 -18.12 -11.52
C SER A 112 -32.07 -16.70 -11.74
N LYS A 113 -31.43 -15.70 -11.13
CA LYS A 113 -31.75 -14.27 -11.29
C LYS A 113 -30.96 -13.59 -12.39
N VAL A 114 -30.06 -14.33 -13.07
CA VAL A 114 -29.27 -13.84 -14.19
C VAL A 114 -29.82 -14.42 -15.48
N SER A 115 -30.91 -13.84 -16.01
CA SER A 115 -31.59 -14.31 -17.18
C SER A 115 -31.02 -13.72 -18.48
N SER A 116 -30.29 -12.62 -18.38
CA SER A 116 -29.74 -11.90 -19.50
C SER A 116 -28.35 -11.35 -19.21
N PRO A 117 -27.56 -10.99 -20.24
CA PRO A 117 -26.31 -10.28 -20.04
C PRO A 117 -26.46 -8.96 -19.24
N MET A 118 -27.60 -8.29 -19.38
CA MET A 118 -27.89 -7.04 -18.67
C MET A 118 -28.07 -7.26 -17.18
N ASP A 119 -28.65 -8.39 -16.76
CA ASP A 119 -28.79 -8.74 -15.33
C ASP A 119 -27.40 -8.94 -14.70
N PHE A 120 -26.49 -9.59 -15.44
CA PHE A 120 -25.12 -9.76 -14.98
C PHE A 120 -24.37 -8.44 -14.88
N ILE A 121 -24.53 -7.55 -15.87
CA ILE A 121 -23.92 -6.22 -15.85
C ILE A 121 -24.43 -5.42 -14.64
N ALA A 122 -25.73 -5.45 -14.37
CA ALA A 122 -26.31 -4.78 -13.19
C ALA A 122 -25.76 -5.34 -11.87
N ALA A 123 -25.63 -6.65 -11.75
CA ALA A 123 -25.06 -7.30 -10.58
C ALA A 123 -23.57 -6.93 -10.41
N LEU A 124 -22.82 -6.89 -11.50
CA LEU A 124 -21.41 -6.47 -11.49
C LEU A 124 -21.27 -4.99 -11.08
N GLN A 125 -22.07 -4.11 -11.62
CA GLN A 125 -22.07 -2.70 -11.25
C GLN A 125 -22.36 -2.53 -9.75
N HIS A 126 -23.39 -3.20 -9.23
CA HIS A 126 -23.69 -3.20 -7.80
C HIS A 126 -22.51 -3.70 -6.97
N ALA A 127 -21.79 -4.72 -7.44
CA ALA A 127 -20.62 -5.24 -6.72
C ALA A 127 -19.46 -4.23 -6.70
N ILE A 128 -19.24 -3.53 -7.81
CA ILE A 128 -18.25 -2.45 -7.88
C ILE A 128 -18.60 -1.32 -6.91
N ASP A 129 -19.83 -0.81 -6.99
CA ASP A 129 -20.30 0.29 -6.16
C ASP A 129 -20.19 -0.03 -4.67
N THR A 130 -20.55 -1.27 -4.29
CA THR A 130 -20.44 -1.76 -2.91
C THR A 130 -18.97 -1.82 -2.46
N ALA A 131 -18.07 -2.31 -3.31
CA ALA A 131 -16.65 -2.39 -2.99
C ALA A 131 -16.00 -1.00 -2.89
N VAL A 132 -16.43 -0.05 -3.72
CA VAL A 132 -15.99 1.36 -3.66
C VAL A 132 -16.44 2.01 -2.34
N GLU A 133 -17.70 1.82 -1.93
CA GLU A 133 -18.20 2.29 -0.63
C GLU A 133 -17.33 1.78 0.52
N ASP A 134 -17.03 0.48 0.53
CA ASP A 134 -16.22 -0.14 1.57
C ASP A 134 -14.76 0.34 1.54
N PHE A 135 -14.22 0.60 0.35
CA PHE A 135 -12.88 1.17 0.19
C PHE A 135 -12.79 2.61 0.70
N TYR A 136 -13.82 3.42 0.51
CA TYR A 136 -13.91 4.75 1.12
C TYR A 136 -13.99 4.69 2.64
N ASP A 137 -14.77 3.76 3.20
CA ASP A 137 -14.85 3.58 4.65
C ASP A 137 -13.47 3.19 5.23
N ALA A 138 -12.77 2.27 4.58
CA ALA A 138 -11.41 1.89 4.97
C ALA A 138 -10.43 3.06 4.90
N THR A 139 -10.49 3.84 3.81
CA THR A 139 -9.64 5.02 3.63
C THR A 139 -9.92 6.08 4.70
N GLY A 140 -11.20 6.35 4.98
CA GLY A 140 -11.61 7.26 6.05
C GLY A 140 -11.11 6.81 7.42
N PHE A 141 -11.19 5.50 7.71
CA PHE A 141 -10.63 4.93 8.93
C PHE A 141 -9.12 5.17 9.02
N VAL A 142 -8.36 4.90 7.96
CA VAL A 142 -6.91 5.11 7.90
C VAL A 142 -6.56 6.59 8.14
N ILE A 143 -7.28 7.53 7.52
CA ILE A 143 -7.09 8.96 7.72
C ILE A 143 -7.32 9.34 9.19
N ASN A 144 -8.35 8.80 9.83
CA ASN A 144 -8.63 9.04 11.25
C ASN A 144 -7.55 8.50 12.19
N GLN A 145 -6.80 7.47 11.76
CA GLN A 145 -5.65 6.92 12.50
C GLN A 145 -4.35 7.67 12.24
N SER A 146 -4.36 8.75 11.46
CA SER A 146 -3.13 9.40 10.96
C SER A 146 -2.17 9.83 12.05
N SER A 147 -2.65 10.29 13.19
CA SER A 147 -1.82 10.68 14.32
C SER A 147 -1.20 9.48 15.02
N ASP A 148 -2.01 8.44 15.26
CA ASP A 148 -1.58 7.26 16.03
C ASP A 148 -0.60 6.39 15.21
N TRP A 149 -0.79 6.33 13.89
CA TRP A 149 0.07 5.57 12.99
C TRP A 149 1.20 6.40 12.38
N ASN A 150 1.29 7.70 12.72
CA ASN A 150 2.28 8.65 12.21
C ASN A 150 2.35 8.64 10.65
N ILE A 151 1.19 8.65 9.99
CA ILE A 151 1.10 8.68 8.53
C ILE A 151 0.85 10.09 7.98
N ASP A 152 1.33 10.32 6.77
CA ASP A 152 1.12 11.54 6.00
C ASP A 152 -0.12 11.37 5.11
N VAL A 153 -1.19 12.06 5.44
CA VAL A 153 -2.45 12.00 4.68
C VAL A 153 -2.36 12.63 3.29
N GLU A 154 -1.31 13.42 3.03
CA GLU A 154 -1.02 13.96 1.70
C GLU A 154 -0.25 12.96 0.81
N GLN A 155 0.16 11.81 1.37
CA GLN A 155 0.90 10.76 0.70
C GLN A 155 0.17 9.41 0.81
N ILE A 156 -1.09 9.39 0.39
CA ILE A 156 -1.89 8.17 0.29
C ILE A 156 -1.76 7.62 -1.13
N VAL A 157 -1.42 6.34 -1.23
CA VAL A 157 -1.37 5.59 -2.49
C VAL A 157 -2.44 4.51 -2.45
N ALA A 158 -3.39 4.55 -3.37
CA ALA A 158 -4.36 3.49 -3.58
C ALA A 158 -3.82 2.47 -4.57
N SER A 159 -3.96 1.18 -4.27
CA SER A 159 -3.47 0.07 -5.09
C SER A 159 -4.43 -1.10 -5.02
N GLY A 160 -4.42 -1.95 -6.03
CA GLY A 160 -5.29 -3.12 -6.03
C GLY A 160 -4.93 -4.14 -7.10
N SER A 161 -5.47 -5.34 -6.94
CA SER A 161 -5.31 -6.45 -7.88
C SER A 161 -6.65 -6.81 -8.52
N SER A 162 -6.73 -6.94 -9.85
CA SER A 162 -7.93 -7.41 -10.56
C SER A 162 -9.19 -6.64 -10.13
N ALA A 163 -10.18 -7.28 -9.50
CA ALA A 163 -11.39 -6.64 -8.97
C ALA A 163 -11.05 -5.48 -8.02
N GLY A 164 -10.04 -5.63 -7.16
CA GLY A 164 -9.55 -4.55 -6.30
C GLY A 164 -8.96 -3.38 -7.08
N ALA A 165 -8.30 -3.63 -8.21
CA ALA A 165 -7.82 -2.56 -9.09
C ALA A 165 -8.99 -1.78 -9.72
N ILE A 166 -10.06 -2.47 -10.11
CA ILE A 166 -11.30 -1.83 -10.60
C ILE A 166 -11.90 -0.96 -9.49
N THR A 167 -11.97 -1.48 -8.26
CA THR A 167 -12.48 -0.74 -7.09
C THR A 167 -11.68 0.55 -6.88
N VAL A 168 -10.37 0.46 -6.86
CA VAL A 168 -9.48 1.62 -6.64
C VAL A 168 -9.63 2.64 -7.76
N LEU A 169 -9.61 2.21 -9.02
CA LEU A 169 -9.79 3.12 -10.16
C LEU A 169 -11.15 3.81 -10.14
N GLN A 170 -12.21 3.09 -9.78
CA GLN A 170 -13.55 3.67 -9.68
C GLN A 170 -13.67 4.63 -8.49
N ALA A 171 -12.91 4.43 -7.43
CA ALA A 171 -12.87 5.33 -6.27
C ALA A 171 -12.12 6.66 -6.56
N GLU A 172 -11.27 6.71 -7.57
CA GLU A 172 -10.54 7.92 -8.00
C GLU A 172 -11.40 8.88 -8.84
N TYR A 173 -12.49 8.39 -9.45
CA TYR A 173 -13.37 9.14 -10.36
C TYR A 173 -14.74 9.39 -9.74
#